data_7e370d1fa63423e34597d08d5fba45ce
#
_entry.id   7e370d1fa63423e34597d08d5fba45ce
#
_cell.length_a   1.000
_cell.length_b   1.000
_cell.length_c   1.000
_cell.angle_alpha   90.00
_cell.angle_beta   90.00
_cell.angle_gamma   90.00
#
_symmetry.space_group_name_H-M   'P 1'
#
loop_
_entity.id
_entity.type
_entity.pdbx_description
1 polymer ?
#
loop_
_entity_poly.entity_id
_entity_poly.type
_entity_poly.pdbx_seq_one_letter_code
_entity_poly.pdbx_strand_id
1 'polypeptide(L)'
;MSDTLRLTTALEERYRIERQLGSGGMATVYLATDLKHDREVALKVLRPELGAVLGSERFLAEIKITARLDHPHILTLIDSGEAGGFLYYVLPLVRGESLRDKLNREKQLGLEESLTITRQVASALDYAHRHGVVHRDIKPENILLLEGEAMLADFGIALAVKEAGGNRLTETGLSLGTPQYMSPEQATGDRQLDARSDLYSLAAVLYEMLAGEPPVTGPNAQAMIAKLMTERPTHLRVVRESVPPEIDAAVAKALDKTPADRFPSAGDFARALEVRPVTAATTVIVTGGSKRGLLIGLGVAAVLVAAILGGLAATGRLGRHEAGYALRDRTQLTFTGSVFTSAISADGKQLAYLTHQCGDQGCFYSVDVQDVGGTTTHRILEGATAAYGLEWSPDRRNLIVVITWKGRWGVYLLSALGGPPRYLSSAASMFWAGGDSLLVAPQQGSGDSVFQVKVTSIDGTVRDSIRVAGPGLGVAGLSVSPGGRWIVALVLQAGRGLWQVFDRQGKVADHVLNSCTCPGRITS
;
A
#
# COMPACT_ATOMS: atom_id res chain seq x y z
N MET A 1 -0.77 -31.94 25.82
CA MET A 1 -1.85 -32.27 24.84
C MET A 1 -1.77 -31.24 23.76
N SER A 2 -1.76 -31.62 22.50
CA SER A 2 -1.78 -30.65 21.41
C SER A 2 -3.13 -29.89 21.39
N ASP A 3 -3.13 -28.62 20.95
CA ASP A 3 -4.35 -27.80 20.90
C ASP A 3 -5.43 -28.46 20.03
N THR A 4 -5.04 -29.13 18.96
CA THR A 4 -5.96 -29.91 18.11
C THR A 4 -6.66 -31.02 18.89
N LEU A 5 -5.96 -31.74 19.75
CA LEU A 5 -6.58 -32.83 20.54
C LEU A 5 -7.57 -32.28 21.57
N ARG A 6 -7.24 -31.14 22.22
CA ARG A 6 -8.17 -30.47 23.16
C ARG A 6 -9.44 -30.00 22.46
N LEU A 7 -9.28 -29.40 21.28
CA LEU A 7 -10.39 -28.94 20.46
C LEU A 7 -11.27 -30.11 20.01
N THR A 8 -10.65 -31.19 19.49
CA THR A 8 -11.37 -32.38 19.03
C THR A 8 -12.22 -32.99 20.15
N THR A 9 -11.64 -33.15 21.34
CA THR A 9 -12.37 -33.69 22.51
C THR A 9 -13.50 -32.74 22.95
N ALA A 10 -13.28 -31.44 22.91
CA ALA A 10 -14.30 -30.46 23.32
C ALA A 10 -15.48 -30.33 22.34
N LEU A 11 -15.32 -30.77 21.11
CA LEU A 11 -16.34 -30.70 20.04
C LEU A 11 -16.91 -32.06 19.66
N GLU A 12 -16.43 -33.18 20.20
CA GLU A 12 -16.74 -34.54 19.76
C GLU A 12 -18.23 -34.91 19.75
N GLU A 13 -19.06 -34.30 20.60
CA GLU A 13 -20.50 -34.51 20.62
C GLU A 13 -21.25 -33.74 19.53
N ARG A 14 -20.63 -32.73 18.95
CA ARG A 14 -21.30 -31.83 17.99
C ARG A 14 -20.65 -31.83 16.61
N TYR A 15 -19.32 -31.79 16.54
CA TYR A 15 -18.55 -31.71 15.31
C TYR A 15 -17.39 -32.71 15.34
N ARG A 16 -17.32 -33.57 14.32
CA ARG A 16 -16.17 -34.46 14.13
C ARG A 16 -15.19 -33.79 13.19
N ILE A 17 -14.02 -33.42 13.71
CA ILE A 17 -12.94 -32.82 12.92
C ILE A 17 -12.29 -33.91 12.07
N GLU A 18 -12.27 -33.71 10.74
CA GLU A 18 -11.72 -34.67 9.78
C GLU A 18 -10.26 -34.33 9.45
N ARG A 19 -10.01 -33.09 8.98
CA ARG A 19 -8.68 -32.60 8.60
C ARG A 19 -8.63 -31.08 8.56
N GLN A 20 -7.43 -30.54 8.60
CA GLN A 20 -7.18 -29.12 8.39
C GLN A 20 -7.33 -28.79 6.89
N LEU A 21 -8.07 -27.71 6.59
CA LEU A 21 -8.20 -27.13 5.25
C LEU A 21 -7.18 -26.02 5.01
N GLY A 22 -6.90 -25.20 6.02
CA GLY A 22 -5.96 -24.09 5.93
C GLY A 22 -5.62 -23.49 7.29
N SER A 23 -4.55 -22.73 7.35
CA SER A 23 -4.15 -21.97 8.54
C SER A 23 -3.69 -20.58 8.14
N GLY A 24 -4.24 -19.57 8.80
CA GLY A 24 -3.90 -18.16 8.59
C GLY A 24 -3.38 -17.49 9.87
N GLY A 25 -3.08 -16.20 9.78
CA GLY A 25 -2.59 -15.41 10.91
C GLY A 25 -3.56 -15.34 12.10
N MET A 26 -4.88 -15.42 11.86
CA MET A 26 -5.91 -15.24 12.88
C MET A 26 -6.65 -16.51 13.27
N ALA A 27 -6.73 -17.50 12.37
CA ALA A 27 -7.53 -18.71 12.59
C ALA A 27 -6.99 -19.89 11.80
N THR A 28 -7.39 -21.10 12.23
CA THR A 28 -7.22 -22.35 11.49
C THR A 28 -8.58 -22.85 11.05
N VAL A 29 -8.70 -23.31 9.81
CA VAL A 29 -9.94 -23.84 9.23
C VAL A 29 -9.81 -25.35 9.11
N TYR A 30 -10.83 -26.05 9.59
CA TYR A 30 -10.92 -27.52 9.53
C TYR A 30 -12.14 -27.93 8.72
N LEU A 31 -12.00 -29.01 7.96
CA LEU A 31 -13.14 -29.81 7.52
C LEU A 31 -13.67 -30.57 8.72
N ALA A 32 -14.98 -30.43 8.97
CA ALA A 32 -15.64 -31.16 10.04
C ALA A 32 -17.01 -31.69 9.57
N THR A 33 -17.48 -32.75 10.21
CA THR A 33 -18.86 -33.25 10.05
C THR A 33 -19.72 -32.73 11.19
N ASP A 34 -20.81 -32.01 10.87
CA ASP A 34 -21.89 -31.66 11.78
C ASP A 34 -22.68 -32.94 12.09
N LEU A 35 -22.45 -33.54 13.26
CA LEU A 35 -23.06 -34.82 13.65
C LEU A 35 -24.57 -34.74 13.83
N LYS A 36 -25.11 -33.56 14.10
CA LYS A 36 -26.54 -33.37 14.27
C LYS A 36 -27.29 -33.37 12.94
N HIS A 37 -26.70 -32.85 11.89
CA HIS A 37 -27.32 -32.66 10.59
C HIS A 37 -26.72 -33.54 9.48
N ASP A 38 -25.72 -34.38 9.83
CA ASP A 38 -25.00 -35.31 8.95
C ASP A 38 -24.53 -34.62 7.65
N ARG A 39 -23.77 -33.53 7.83
CA ARG A 39 -23.24 -32.74 6.71
C ARG A 39 -21.83 -32.25 6.97
N GLU A 40 -21.05 -32.09 5.91
CA GLU A 40 -19.73 -31.46 5.97
C GLU A 40 -19.85 -29.93 6.12
N VAL A 41 -18.98 -29.39 6.97
CA VAL A 41 -18.91 -27.95 7.28
C VAL A 41 -17.46 -27.49 7.35
N ALA A 42 -17.23 -26.21 7.19
CA ALA A 42 -15.97 -25.54 7.47
C ALA A 42 -16.00 -24.99 8.90
N LEU A 43 -15.22 -25.59 9.80
CA LEU A 43 -15.05 -25.16 11.18
C LEU A 43 -13.83 -24.24 11.27
N LYS A 44 -14.07 -22.97 11.53
CA LYS A 44 -13.00 -21.97 11.68
C LYS A 44 -12.75 -21.66 13.15
N VAL A 45 -11.53 -21.91 13.62
CA VAL A 45 -11.13 -21.81 15.02
C VAL A 45 -10.12 -20.69 15.16
N LEU A 46 -10.41 -19.71 16.02
CA LEU A 46 -9.49 -18.61 16.27
C LEU A 46 -8.28 -19.11 17.07
N ARG A 47 -7.14 -18.47 16.84
CA ARG A 47 -5.94 -18.74 17.64
C ARG A 47 -6.19 -18.36 19.10
N PRO A 48 -5.69 -19.15 20.06
CA PRO A 48 -5.91 -18.92 21.50
C PRO A 48 -5.52 -17.52 21.96
N GLU A 49 -4.44 -16.97 21.41
CA GLU A 49 -3.93 -15.63 21.75
C GLU A 49 -4.95 -14.54 21.39
N LEU A 50 -5.63 -14.71 20.26
CA LEU A 50 -6.68 -13.79 19.82
C LEU A 50 -7.96 -13.97 20.63
N GLY A 51 -8.33 -15.20 20.97
CA GLY A 51 -9.46 -15.50 21.83
C GLY A 51 -9.33 -14.86 23.21
N ALA A 52 -8.12 -14.92 23.79
CA ALA A 52 -7.82 -14.31 25.08
C ALA A 52 -7.93 -12.76 25.07
N VAL A 53 -7.57 -12.14 23.96
CA VAL A 53 -7.67 -10.66 23.79
C VAL A 53 -9.10 -10.22 23.52
N LEU A 54 -9.86 -10.99 22.73
CA LEU A 54 -11.22 -10.65 22.30
C LEU A 54 -12.25 -10.82 23.44
N GLY A 55 -12.13 -11.91 24.18
CA GLY A 55 -13.15 -12.41 25.10
C GLY A 55 -14.35 -13.05 24.38
N SER A 56 -14.88 -14.12 24.96
CA SER A 56 -15.97 -14.90 24.36
C SER A 56 -17.27 -14.10 24.19
N GLU A 57 -17.64 -13.29 25.15
CA GLU A 57 -18.87 -12.49 25.09
C GLU A 57 -18.88 -11.51 23.93
N ARG A 58 -17.77 -10.80 23.72
CA ARG A 58 -17.65 -9.83 22.63
C ARG A 58 -17.62 -10.50 21.27
N PHE A 59 -16.86 -11.59 21.12
CA PHE A 59 -16.84 -12.40 19.92
C PHE A 59 -18.24 -12.88 19.52
N LEU A 60 -18.97 -13.46 20.47
CA LEU A 60 -20.34 -13.96 20.22
C LEU A 60 -21.32 -12.82 19.92
N ALA A 61 -21.15 -11.64 20.49
CA ALA A 61 -21.97 -10.48 20.19
C ALA A 61 -21.77 -9.99 18.74
N GLU A 62 -20.52 -9.87 18.29
CA GLU A 62 -20.19 -9.45 16.91
C GLU A 62 -20.68 -10.48 15.88
N ILE A 63 -20.48 -11.77 16.16
CA ILE A 63 -20.97 -12.85 15.30
C ILE A 63 -22.49 -12.84 15.17
N LYS A 64 -23.24 -12.54 16.24
CA LYS A 64 -24.71 -12.43 16.16
C LYS A 64 -25.21 -11.38 15.19
N ILE A 65 -24.44 -10.33 14.96
CA ILE A 65 -24.78 -9.29 13.99
C ILE A 65 -24.61 -9.85 12.56
N THR A 66 -23.49 -10.49 12.30
CA THR A 66 -23.19 -11.08 10.97
C THR A 66 -24.05 -12.29 10.64
N ALA A 67 -24.50 -13.05 11.65
CA ALA A 67 -25.39 -14.20 11.49
C ALA A 67 -26.79 -13.84 10.94
N ARG A 68 -27.16 -12.55 10.95
CA ARG A 68 -28.45 -12.06 10.42
C ARG A 68 -28.38 -11.73 8.92
N LEU A 69 -27.16 -11.74 8.34
CA LEU A 69 -27.00 -11.47 6.92
C LEU A 69 -27.41 -12.71 6.11
N ASP A 70 -28.43 -12.54 5.27
CA ASP A 70 -28.92 -13.56 4.35
C ASP A 70 -28.94 -12.99 2.93
N HIS A 71 -27.97 -13.41 2.11
CA HIS A 71 -27.80 -12.94 0.74
C HIS A 71 -27.07 -14.00 -0.09
N PRO A 72 -27.42 -14.24 -1.37
CA PRO A 72 -26.82 -15.30 -2.19
C PRO A 72 -25.31 -15.24 -2.33
N HIS A 73 -24.72 -14.03 -2.24
CA HIS A 73 -23.28 -13.82 -2.33
C HIS A 73 -22.61 -13.56 -0.97
N ILE A 74 -23.25 -13.95 0.14
CA ILE A 74 -22.67 -13.94 1.50
C ILE A 74 -22.62 -15.37 2.02
N LEU A 75 -21.47 -15.81 2.49
CA LEU A 75 -21.34 -17.11 3.15
C LEU A 75 -21.95 -17.03 4.56
N THR A 76 -23.19 -17.57 4.67
CA THR A 76 -23.99 -17.46 5.90
C THR A 76 -23.42 -18.31 7.01
N LEU A 77 -23.37 -17.76 8.23
CA LEU A 77 -22.96 -18.47 9.44
C LEU A 77 -23.97 -19.57 9.81
N ILE A 78 -23.47 -20.77 10.11
CA ILE A 78 -24.29 -21.89 10.59
C ILE A 78 -24.37 -21.92 12.12
N ASP A 79 -23.23 -21.75 12.79
CA ASP A 79 -23.11 -21.89 14.24
C ASP A 79 -21.87 -21.15 14.74
N SER A 80 -21.81 -20.87 16.03
CA SER A 80 -20.62 -20.27 16.68
C SER A 80 -20.62 -20.60 18.17
N GLY A 81 -19.45 -20.65 18.77
CA GLY A 81 -19.34 -20.96 20.19
C GLY A 81 -17.92 -20.90 20.74
N GLU A 82 -17.81 -21.38 21.97
CA GLU A 82 -16.57 -21.63 22.67
C GLU A 82 -16.51 -23.09 23.08
N ALA A 83 -15.40 -23.78 22.81
CA ALA A 83 -15.16 -25.16 23.21
C ALA A 83 -13.71 -25.36 23.63
N GLY A 84 -13.49 -25.87 24.83
CA GLY A 84 -12.14 -26.13 25.38
C GLY A 84 -11.27 -24.88 25.50
N GLY A 85 -11.86 -23.67 25.55
CA GLY A 85 -11.17 -22.39 25.56
C GLY A 85 -10.84 -21.85 24.18
N PHE A 86 -11.35 -22.49 23.09
CA PHE A 86 -11.21 -22.04 21.72
C PHE A 86 -12.51 -21.38 21.24
N LEU A 87 -12.42 -20.20 20.68
CA LEU A 87 -13.53 -19.55 19.98
C LEU A 87 -13.61 -20.10 18.55
N TYR A 88 -14.80 -20.47 18.13
CA TYR A 88 -15.01 -21.04 16.79
C TYR A 88 -16.30 -20.56 16.16
N TYR A 89 -16.37 -20.67 14.84
CA TYR A 89 -17.59 -20.54 14.07
C TYR A 89 -17.62 -21.51 12.91
N VAL A 90 -18.82 -21.81 12.46
CA VAL A 90 -19.10 -22.85 11.48
C VAL A 90 -19.76 -22.23 10.26
N LEU A 91 -19.22 -22.55 9.10
CA LEU A 91 -19.68 -22.08 7.80
C LEU A 91 -20.04 -23.26 6.90
N PRO A 92 -20.86 -23.08 5.89
CA PRO A 92 -21.02 -24.08 4.83
C PRO A 92 -19.65 -24.41 4.20
N LEU A 93 -19.44 -25.70 3.89
CA LEU A 93 -18.27 -26.08 3.11
C LEU A 93 -18.50 -25.70 1.65
N VAL A 94 -17.72 -24.73 1.16
CA VAL A 94 -17.69 -24.35 -0.25
C VAL A 94 -16.71 -25.27 -0.97
N ARG A 95 -17.19 -26.10 -1.89
CA ARG A 95 -16.37 -27.01 -2.72
C ARG A 95 -15.90 -26.27 -3.99
N GLY A 96 -15.26 -25.13 -3.81
CA GLY A 96 -14.70 -24.27 -4.85
C GLY A 96 -13.27 -23.86 -4.51
N GLU A 97 -12.81 -22.80 -5.12
CA GLU A 97 -11.50 -22.20 -4.85
C GLU A 97 -11.65 -20.77 -4.34
N SER A 98 -10.63 -20.23 -3.67
CA SER A 98 -10.60 -18.81 -3.39
C SER A 98 -10.21 -18.02 -4.65
N LEU A 99 -10.64 -16.75 -4.72
CA LEU A 99 -10.17 -15.85 -5.79
C LEU A 99 -8.64 -15.69 -5.76
N ARG A 100 -8.00 -15.84 -4.58
CA ARG A 100 -6.55 -15.86 -4.44
C ARG A 100 -5.92 -17.04 -5.18
N ASP A 101 -6.47 -18.24 -5.00
CA ASP A 101 -5.97 -19.43 -5.68
C ASP A 101 -6.10 -19.30 -7.19
N LYS A 102 -7.23 -18.77 -7.66
CA LYS A 102 -7.45 -18.46 -9.07
C LYS A 102 -6.44 -17.44 -9.61
N LEU A 103 -6.22 -16.34 -8.91
CA LEU A 103 -5.25 -15.31 -9.30
C LEU A 103 -3.80 -15.82 -9.26
N ASN A 104 -3.46 -16.70 -8.33
CA ASN A 104 -2.15 -17.34 -8.29
C ASN A 104 -1.90 -18.22 -9.52
N ARG A 105 -2.95 -18.88 -10.03
CA ARG A 105 -2.90 -19.74 -11.22
C ARG A 105 -2.93 -18.95 -12.53
N GLU A 106 -3.87 -18.00 -12.66
CA GLU A 106 -4.17 -17.33 -13.93
C GLU A 106 -3.49 -15.97 -14.08
N LYS A 107 -3.02 -15.39 -12.98
CA LYS A 107 -2.40 -14.05 -12.87
C LYS A 107 -3.36 -12.91 -13.19
N GLN A 108 -3.99 -12.92 -14.36
CA GLN A 108 -4.98 -11.93 -14.81
C GLN A 108 -6.26 -12.67 -15.23
N LEU A 109 -7.41 -12.06 -14.94
CA LEU A 109 -8.72 -12.59 -15.35
C LEU A 109 -9.28 -11.85 -16.57
N GLY A 110 -10.23 -12.48 -17.24
CA GLY A 110 -11.04 -11.85 -18.29
C GLY A 110 -11.82 -10.64 -17.76
N LEU A 111 -12.05 -9.64 -18.62
CA LEU A 111 -12.78 -8.43 -18.22
C LEU A 111 -14.18 -8.77 -17.68
N GLU A 112 -14.99 -9.51 -18.45
CA GLU A 112 -16.35 -9.84 -18.08
C GLU A 112 -16.43 -10.67 -16.80
N GLU A 113 -15.51 -11.62 -16.62
CA GLU A 113 -15.42 -12.41 -15.40
C GLU A 113 -15.09 -11.53 -14.19
N SER A 114 -14.09 -10.65 -14.32
CA SER A 114 -13.70 -9.71 -13.27
C SER A 114 -14.85 -8.79 -12.87
N LEU A 115 -15.58 -8.28 -13.84
CA LEU A 115 -16.75 -7.44 -13.62
C LEU A 115 -17.90 -8.20 -12.97
N THR A 116 -18.12 -9.47 -13.35
CA THR A 116 -19.15 -10.32 -12.76
C THR A 116 -18.86 -10.60 -11.29
N ILE A 117 -17.66 -11.06 -10.96
CA ILE A 117 -17.21 -11.28 -9.58
C ILE A 117 -17.38 -9.99 -8.76
N THR A 118 -16.94 -8.85 -9.32
CA THR A 118 -17.02 -7.56 -8.62
C THR A 118 -18.45 -7.14 -8.35
N ARG A 119 -19.36 -7.30 -9.31
CA ARG A 119 -20.79 -6.97 -9.15
C ARG A 119 -21.46 -7.84 -8.10
N GLN A 120 -21.16 -9.13 -8.05
CA GLN A 120 -21.68 -10.08 -7.06
C GLN A 120 -21.22 -9.70 -5.65
N VAL A 121 -19.92 -9.42 -5.46
CA VAL A 121 -19.37 -8.97 -4.18
C VAL A 121 -19.92 -7.59 -3.80
N ALA A 122 -20.05 -6.66 -4.75
CA ALA A 122 -20.65 -5.35 -4.50
C ALA A 122 -22.11 -5.45 -4.05
N SER A 123 -22.90 -6.39 -4.62
CA SER A 123 -24.27 -6.67 -4.17
C SER A 123 -24.31 -7.16 -2.72
N ALA A 124 -23.40 -8.07 -2.35
CA ALA A 124 -23.24 -8.56 -0.98
C ALA A 124 -22.89 -7.43 -0.01
N LEU A 125 -21.94 -6.58 -0.38
CA LEU A 125 -21.52 -5.43 0.44
C LEU A 125 -22.63 -4.40 0.58
N ASP A 126 -23.32 -4.05 -0.51
CA ASP A 126 -24.43 -3.08 -0.47
C ASP A 126 -25.56 -3.57 0.46
N TYR A 127 -25.85 -4.87 0.43
CA TYR A 127 -26.79 -5.49 1.36
C TYR A 127 -26.30 -5.38 2.81
N ALA A 128 -25.07 -5.77 3.11
CA ALA A 128 -24.51 -5.73 4.46
C ALA A 128 -24.44 -4.29 5.02
N HIS A 129 -24.02 -3.33 4.20
CA HIS A 129 -23.93 -1.92 4.58
C HIS A 129 -25.30 -1.33 4.95
N ARG A 130 -26.37 -1.67 4.22
CA ARG A 130 -27.74 -1.29 4.56
C ARG A 130 -28.22 -1.89 5.89
N HIS A 131 -27.61 -2.99 6.33
CA HIS A 131 -27.87 -3.59 7.65
C HIS A 131 -26.86 -3.13 8.73
N GLY A 132 -26.07 -2.09 8.44
CA GLY A 132 -25.11 -1.51 9.38
C GLY A 132 -23.85 -2.32 9.59
N VAL A 133 -23.55 -3.29 8.70
CA VAL A 133 -22.34 -4.14 8.79
C VAL A 133 -21.33 -3.74 7.73
N VAL A 134 -20.12 -3.37 8.16
CA VAL A 134 -18.95 -3.09 7.31
C VAL A 134 -17.99 -4.27 7.44
N HIS A 135 -17.51 -4.80 6.31
CA HIS A 135 -16.70 -6.02 6.26
C HIS A 135 -15.27 -5.82 6.79
N ARG A 136 -14.59 -4.76 6.33
CA ARG A 136 -13.26 -4.30 6.77
C ARG A 136 -12.05 -5.19 6.42
N ASP A 137 -12.26 -6.31 5.75
CA ASP A 137 -11.17 -7.22 5.31
C ASP A 137 -11.49 -7.84 3.94
N ILE A 138 -11.87 -6.99 2.97
CA ILE A 138 -12.08 -7.43 1.59
C ILE A 138 -10.73 -7.69 0.92
N LYS A 139 -10.55 -8.93 0.47
CA LYS A 139 -9.35 -9.41 -0.22
C LYS A 139 -9.65 -10.70 -0.97
N PRO A 140 -8.83 -11.11 -1.93
CA PRO A 140 -9.10 -12.31 -2.74
C PRO A 140 -9.23 -13.62 -1.94
N GLU A 141 -8.58 -13.72 -0.78
CA GLU A 141 -8.66 -14.89 0.10
C GLU A 141 -10.07 -15.06 0.71
N ASN A 142 -10.82 -13.96 0.88
CA ASN A 142 -12.15 -13.94 1.48
C ASN A 142 -13.28 -13.98 0.42
N ILE A 143 -12.96 -14.10 -0.86
CA ILE A 143 -13.90 -14.28 -1.96
C ILE A 143 -13.76 -15.72 -2.45
N LEU A 144 -14.81 -16.52 -2.25
CA LEU A 144 -14.85 -17.92 -2.66
C LEU A 144 -15.65 -18.03 -3.97
N LEU A 145 -15.15 -18.84 -4.89
CA LEU A 145 -15.73 -19.06 -6.21
C LEU A 145 -16.28 -20.48 -6.30
N LEU A 146 -17.55 -20.60 -6.63
CA LEU A 146 -18.23 -21.87 -6.84
C LEU A 146 -19.15 -21.77 -8.06
N GLU A 147 -18.90 -22.60 -9.09
CA GLU A 147 -19.72 -22.69 -10.30
C GLU A 147 -19.98 -21.34 -11.00
N GLY A 148 -19.00 -20.44 -10.96
CA GLY A 148 -19.10 -19.10 -11.56
C GLY A 148 -19.70 -18.02 -10.64
N GLU A 149 -20.16 -18.40 -9.45
CA GLU A 149 -20.69 -17.48 -8.45
C GLU A 149 -19.62 -17.11 -7.40
N ALA A 150 -19.55 -15.83 -7.06
CA ALA A 150 -18.67 -15.34 -6.00
C ALA A 150 -19.44 -15.20 -4.69
N MET A 151 -18.87 -15.72 -3.62
CA MET A 151 -19.40 -15.61 -2.25
C MET A 151 -18.37 -14.95 -1.34
N LEU A 152 -18.81 -13.94 -0.60
CA LEU A 152 -17.99 -13.22 0.37
C LEU A 152 -18.05 -13.92 1.73
N ALA A 153 -16.89 -14.27 2.26
CA ALA A 153 -16.72 -14.93 3.56
C ALA A 153 -16.09 -13.97 4.58
N ASP A 154 -16.15 -14.32 5.86
CA ASP A 154 -15.45 -13.69 6.97
C ASP A 154 -15.89 -12.24 7.32
N PHE A 155 -17.19 -11.99 7.30
CA PHE A 155 -17.75 -10.71 7.79
C PHE A 155 -17.43 -10.45 9.26
N GLY A 156 -16.97 -9.24 9.58
CA GLY A 156 -17.00 -8.63 10.93
C GLY A 156 -16.00 -9.12 11.98
N ILE A 157 -15.35 -10.28 11.80
CA ILE A 157 -14.48 -10.87 12.84
C ILE A 157 -13.19 -10.05 13.04
N ALA A 158 -12.70 -9.43 11.97
CA ALA A 158 -11.51 -8.57 12.02
C ALA A 158 -11.72 -7.33 12.92
N LEU A 159 -12.96 -6.86 13.08
CA LEU A 159 -13.31 -5.72 13.91
C LEU A 159 -13.16 -6.04 15.40
N ALA A 160 -13.77 -7.13 15.83
CA ALA A 160 -13.73 -7.55 17.23
C ALA A 160 -12.27 -7.69 17.69
N VAL A 161 -11.39 -8.23 16.85
CA VAL A 161 -9.96 -8.38 17.12
C VAL A 161 -9.25 -7.03 17.20
N LYS A 162 -9.48 -6.11 16.26
CA LYS A 162 -8.83 -4.78 16.25
C LYS A 162 -9.26 -3.88 17.42
N GLU A 163 -10.53 -3.87 17.75
CA GLU A 163 -11.04 -3.03 18.85
C GLU A 163 -10.66 -3.57 20.24
N ALA A 164 -10.52 -4.89 20.40
CA ALA A 164 -10.09 -5.49 21.66
C ALA A 164 -8.57 -5.34 21.90
N GLY A 165 -7.76 -5.35 20.83
CA GLY A 165 -6.30 -5.42 20.91
C GLY A 165 -5.58 -4.06 20.98
N GLY A 166 -6.19 -2.96 20.54
CA GLY A 166 -5.55 -1.64 20.50
C GLY A 166 -4.09 -1.70 19.99
N ASN A 167 -3.19 -0.93 20.59
CA ASN A 167 -1.75 -0.90 20.27
C ASN A 167 -0.98 -2.19 20.60
N ARG A 168 -1.58 -3.14 21.36
CA ARG A 168 -0.90 -4.39 21.75
C ARG A 168 -0.72 -5.39 20.62
N LEU A 169 -1.57 -5.35 19.58
CA LEU A 169 -1.48 -6.28 18.44
C LEU A 169 -0.27 -5.99 17.54
N THR A 170 0.22 -4.76 17.51
CA THR A 170 1.45 -4.39 16.78
C THR A 170 2.72 -4.83 17.50
N GLU A 171 2.69 -4.93 18.83
CA GLU A 171 3.82 -5.37 19.65
C GLU A 171 4.00 -6.91 19.64
N THR A 172 2.93 -7.67 19.38
CA THR A 172 2.96 -9.14 19.37
C THR A 172 3.36 -9.75 18.04
N GLY A 173 3.72 -8.96 17.01
CA GLY A 173 4.09 -9.46 15.69
C GLY A 173 2.95 -10.12 14.91
N LEU A 174 1.71 -10.03 15.39
CA LEU A 174 0.52 -10.46 14.68
C LEU A 174 0.30 -9.51 13.49
N SER A 175 0.55 -10.00 12.29
CA SER A 175 0.48 -9.27 11.04
C SER A 175 -0.87 -8.56 10.89
N LEU A 176 -0.82 -7.24 10.77
CA LEU A 176 -1.97 -6.35 10.57
C LEU A 176 -2.56 -6.53 9.17
N GLY A 177 -3.11 -7.72 8.84
CA GLY A 177 -3.72 -7.99 7.53
C GLY A 177 -2.76 -7.75 6.35
N THR A 178 -3.26 -7.92 5.13
CA THR A 178 -2.49 -7.68 3.90
C THR A 178 -2.69 -6.23 3.47
N PRO A 179 -1.69 -5.31 3.61
CA PRO A 179 -1.86 -3.87 3.36
C PRO A 179 -2.26 -3.51 1.94
N GLN A 180 -2.10 -4.43 1.00
CA GLN A 180 -2.36 -4.27 -0.44
C GLN A 180 -3.80 -3.87 -0.78
N TYR A 181 -4.77 -4.26 0.07
CA TYR A 181 -6.20 -3.99 -0.12
C TYR A 181 -6.77 -3.03 0.92
N MET A 182 -5.96 -2.61 1.89
CA MET A 182 -6.41 -1.66 2.92
C MET A 182 -6.76 -0.32 2.30
N SER A 183 -7.83 0.29 2.79
CA SER A 183 -8.11 1.69 2.49
C SER A 183 -7.15 2.63 3.26
N PRO A 184 -6.91 3.86 2.78
CA PRO A 184 -6.06 4.83 3.48
C PRO A 184 -6.49 5.07 4.93
N GLU A 185 -7.79 5.19 5.20
CA GLU A 185 -8.34 5.39 6.54
C GLU A 185 -8.13 4.17 7.44
N GLN A 186 -8.15 2.94 6.89
CA GLN A 186 -7.79 1.73 7.65
C GLN A 186 -6.30 1.72 8.02
N ALA A 187 -5.44 2.13 7.08
CA ALA A 187 -4.00 2.15 7.29
C ALA A 187 -3.57 3.20 8.32
N THR A 188 -4.34 4.29 8.47
CA THR A 188 -4.11 5.32 9.50
C THR A 188 -4.74 4.96 10.85
N GLY A 189 -5.47 3.84 10.94
CA GLY A 189 -6.11 3.42 12.18
C GLY A 189 -7.34 4.25 12.56
N ASP A 190 -8.03 4.83 11.58
CA ASP A 190 -9.28 5.54 11.84
C ASP A 190 -10.29 4.59 12.49
N ARG A 191 -10.92 5.04 13.56
CA ARG A 191 -11.92 4.26 14.30
C ARG A 191 -13.30 4.27 13.64
N GLN A 192 -13.58 5.29 12.82
CA GLN A 192 -14.87 5.47 12.15
C GLN A 192 -14.79 5.02 10.68
N LEU A 193 -14.56 3.72 10.48
CA LEU A 193 -14.61 3.13 9.15
C LEU A 193 -16.05 2.96 8.70
N ASP A 194 -16.36 3.44 7.50
CA ASP A 194 -17.68 3.27 6.88
C ASP A 194 -17.64 2.36 5.64
N ALA A 195 -18.77 2.20 4.98
CA ALA A 195 -18.98 1.40 3.78
C ALA A 195 -17.96 1.68 2.64
N ARG A 196 -17.44 2.91 2.57
CA ARG A 196 -16.51 3.34 1.54
C ARG A 196 -15.10 2.77 1.69
N SER A 197 -14.76 2.24 2.87
CA SER A 197 -13.53 1.47 3.08
C SER A 197 -13.59 0.12 2.36
N ASP A 198 -14.71 -0.60 2.47
CA ASP A 198 -14.91 -1.87 1.75
C ASP A 198 -14.93 -1.65 0.23
N LEU A 199 -15.51 -0.54 -0.21
CA LEU A 199 -15.55 -0.17 -1.62
C LEU A 199 -14.15 0.06 -2.19
N TYR A 200 -13.27 0.73 -1.44
CA TYR A 200 -11.85 0.85 -1.82
C TYR A 200 -11.19 -0.51 -1.96
N SER A 201 -11.37 -1.38 -0.96
CA SER A 201 -10.80 -2.73 -0.96
C SER A 201 -11.31 -3.58 -2.12
N LEU A 202 -12.61 -3.50 -2.45
CA LEU A 202 -13.20 -4.19 -3.61
C LEU A 202 -12.63 -3.67 -4.93
N ALA A 203 -12.44 -2.35 -5.05
CA ALA A 203 -11.80 -1.76 -6.22
C ALA A 203 -10.32 -2.19 -6.35
N ALA A 204 -9.61 -2.38 -5.24
CA ALA A 204 -8.25 -2.91 -5.24
C ALA A 204 -8.19 -4.38 -5.71
N VAL A 205 -9.19 -5.19 -5.35
CA VAL A 205 -9.35 -6.57 -5.84
C VAL A 205 -9.64 -6.57 -7.34
N LEU A 206 -10.57 -5.72 -7.81
CA LEU A 206 -10.86 -5.58 -9.26
C LEU A 206 -9.62 -5.14 -10.03
N TYR A 207 -8.87 -4.19 -9.47
CA TYR A 207 -7.61 -3.75 -10.07
C TYR A 207 -6.65 -4.93 -10.27
N GLU A 208 -6.45 -5.75 -9.23
CA GLU A 208 -5.57 -6.92 -9.31
C GLU A 208 -6.07 -7.96 -10.32
N MET A 209 -7.38 -8.27 -10.35
CA MET A 209 -7.95 -9.18 -11.34
C MET A 209 -7.64 -8.75 -12.78
N LEU A 210 -7.65 -7.45 -13.05
CA LEU A 210 -7.42 -6.89 -14.39
C LEU A 210 -5.93 -6.63 -14.68
N ALA A 211 -5.16 -6.15 -13.71
CA ALA A 211 -3.75 -5.79 -13.87
C ALA A 211 -2.78 -6.96 -13.62
N GLY A 212 -3.18 -7.97 -12.82
CA GLY A 212 -2.35 -9.09 -12.39
C GLY A 212 -1.53 -8.81 -11.13
N GLU A 213 -1.58 -7.59 -10.61
CA GLU A 213 -0.98 -7.19 -9.33
C GLU A 213 -1.86 -6.16 -8.62
N PRO A 214 -1.84 -6.09 -7.29
CA PRO A 214 -2.60 -5.10 -6.52
C PRO A 214 -2.19 -3.66 -6.87
N PRO A 215 -3.09 -2.65 -6.64
CA PRO A 215 -2.79 -1.25 -6.96
C PRO A 215 -1.64 -0.67 -6.14
N VAL A 216 -1.35 -1.27 -4.99
CA VAL A 216 -0.23 -0.88 -4.11
C VAL A 216 0.61 -2.11 -3.80
N THR A 217 1.88 -2.05 -4.20
CA THR A 217 2.89 -3.08 -3.93
C THR A 217 4.10 -2.47 -3.26
N GLY A 218 4.82 -3.26 -2.47
CA GLY A 218 6.01 -2.78 -1.77
C GLY A 218 6.77 -3.92 -1.09
N PRO A 219 8.03 -3.69 -0.71
CA PRO A 219 8.90 -4.70 -0.11
C PRO A 219 8.46 -5.13 1.29
N ASN A 220 7.71 -4.29 1.99
CA ASN A 220 7.17 -4.56 3.32
C ASN A 220 5.89 -3.77 3.58
N ALA A 221 5.18 -4.08 4.66
CA ALA A 221 3.92 -3.44 5.03
C ALA A 221 4.04 -1.92 5.18
N GLN A 222 5.13 -1.43 5.75
CA GLN A 222 5.36 0.00 5.97
C GLN A 222 5.54 0.75 4.65
N ALA A 223 6.30 0.20 3.70
CA ALA A 223 6.46 0.77 2.37
C ALA A 223 5.14 0.78 1.59
N MET A 224 4.33 -0.29 1.70
CA MET A 224 3.00 -0.35 1.12
C MET A 224 2.07 0.72 1.71
N ILE A 225 2.05 0.87 3.04
CA ILE A 225 1.26 1.92 3.71
C ILE A 225 1.73 3.32 3.29
N ALA A 226 3.04 3.56 3.21
CA ALA A 226 3.56 4.84 2.74
C ALA A 226 3.09 5.16 1.31
N LYS A 227 3.20 4.20 0.38
CA LYS A 227 2.68 4.35 -0.99
C LYS A 227 1.17 4.54 -1.02
N LEU A 228 0.44 3.75 -0.23
CA LEU A 228 -1.00 3.87 -0.08
C LEU A 228 -1.42 5.32 0.28
N MET A 229 -0.65 6.00 1.12
CA MET A 229 -0.95 7.36 1.56
C MET A 229 -0.53 8.43 0.55
N THR A 230 0.54 8.20 -0.22
CA THR A 230 1.18 9.26 -1.02
C THR A 230 0.98 9.11 -2.53
N GLU A 231 0.82 7.88 -3.03
CA GLU A 231 0.79 7.61 -4.46
C GLU A 231 -0.63 7.25 -4.93
N ARG A 232 -1.04 7.76 -6.09
CA ARG A 232 -2.24 7.27 -6.78
C ARG A 232 -1.89 6.00 -7.53
N PRO A 233 -2.78 4.99 -7.54
CA PRO A 233 -2.59 3.81 -8.37
C PRO A 233 -2.42 4.16 -9.85
N THR A 234 -1.62 3.39 -10.56
CA THR A 234 -1.50 3.52 -12.02
C THR A 234 -2.86 3.22 -12.67
N HIS A 235 -3.26 4.01 -13.63
CA HIS A 235 -4.49 3.75 -14.39
C HIS A 235 -4.47 2.36 -15.03
N LEU A 236 -5.58 1.63 -14.96
CA LEU A 236 -5.67 0.28 -15.53
C LEU A 236 -5.35 0.24 -17.02
N ARG A 237 -5.75 1.25 -17.78
CA ARG A 237 -5.47 1.33 -19.22
C ARG A 237 -3.99 1.49 -19.55
N VAL A 238 -3.16 1.92 -18.61
CA VAL A 238 -1.70 1.93 -18.76
C VAL A 238 -1.13 0.52 -18.68
N VAL A 239 -1.74 -0.33 -17.82
CA VAL A 239 -1.29 -1.72 -17.60
C VAL A 239 -1.95 -2.67 -18.60
N ARG A 240 -3.21 -2.42 -18.95
CA ARG A 240 -4.03 -3.24 -19.86
C ARG A 240 -4.90 -2.35 -20.73
N GLU A 241 -4.42 -2.06 -21.95
CA GLU A 241 -5.06 -1.14 -22.90
C GLU A 241 -6.51 -1.55 -23.26
N SER A 242 -6.81 -2.87 -23.23
CA SER A 242 -8.13 -3.40 -23.56
C SER A 242 -9.22 -3.10 -22.52
N VAL A 243 -8.88 -2.50 -21.37
CA VAL A 243 -9.86 -2.06 -20.37
C VAL A 243 -10.62 -0.83 -20.90
N PRO A 244 -11.98 -0.84 -20.90
CA PRO A 244 -12.77 0.30 -21.32
C PRO A 244 -12.47 1.56 -20.48
N PRO A 245 -12.48 2.77 -21.08
CA PRO A 245 -12.22 4.02 -20.35
C PRO A 245 -13.15 4.24 -19.16
N GLU A 246 -14.41 3.80 -19.26
CA GLU A 246 -15.41 3.93 -18.21
C GLU A 246 -15.08 3.07 -17.00
N ILE A 247 -14.55 1.86 -17.22
CA ILE A 247 -14.12 0.95 -16.16
C ILE A 247 -12.86 1.49 -15.47
N ASP A 248 -11.88 1.96 -16.25
CA ASP A 248 -10.67 2.60 -15.70
C ASP A 248 -11.04 3.81 -14.82
N ALA A 249 -11.93 4.68 -15.30
CA ALA A 249 -12.39 5.84 -14.54
C ALA A 249 -13.16 5.46 -13.27
N ALA A 250 -14.00 4.41 -13.32
CA ALA A 250 -14.75 3.93 -12.16
C ALA A 250 -13.81 3.34 -11.10
N VAL A 251 -12.82 2.54 -11.50
CA VAL A 251 -11.83 1.98 -10.58
C VAL A 251 -10.95 3.09 -9.99
N ALA A 252 -10.47 4.03 -10.79
CA ALA A 252 -9.68 5.17 -10.31
C ALA A 252 -10.44 6.01 -9.28
N LYS A 253 -11.74 6.26 -9.50
CA LYS A 253 -12.62 6.96 -8.54
C LYS A 253 -12.82 6.15 -7.26
N ALA A 254 -13.04 4.85 -7.35
CA ALA A 254 -13.23 4.00 -6.17
C ALA A 254 -11.94 3.87 -5.32
N LEU A 255 -10.76 4.02 -5.94
CA LEU A 255 -9.44 4.06 -5.32
C LEU A 255 -8.99 5.47 -4.89
N ASP A 256 -9.90 6.46 -4.85
CA ASP A 256 -9.53 7.79 -4.35
C ASP A 256 -9.14 7.73 -2.87
N LYS A 257 -8.19 8.59 -2.49
CA LYS A 257 -7.67 8.62 -1.11
C LYS A 257 -8.71 9.14 -0.12
N THR A 258 -9.52 10.10 -0.56
CA THR A 258 -10.56 10.71 0.25
C THR A 258 -11.85 9.89 0.14
N PRO A 259 -12.40 9.33 1.22
CA PRO A 259 -13.64 8.56 1.16
C PRO A 259 -14.82 9.33 0.53
N ALA A 260 -14.88 10.65 0.72
CA ALA A 260 -15.94 11.51 0.16
C ALA A 260 -15.91 11.60 -1.39
N ASP A 261 -14.75 11.38 -2.01
CA ASP A 261 -14.57 11.46 -3.46
C ASP A 261 -14.88 10.12 -4.16
N ARG A 262 -15.04 9.03 -3.40
CA ARG A 262 -15.44 7.71 -3.88
C ARG A 262 -16.94 7.67 -4.23
N PHE A 263 -17.43 6.50 -4.61
CA PHE A 263 -18.86 6.28 -4.75
C PHE A 263 -19.54 6.21 -3.38
N PRO A 264 -20.80 6.68 -3.25
CA PRO A 264 -21.50 6.67 -1.97
C PRO A 264 -21.85 5.25 -1.49
N SER A 265 -22.04 4.30 -2.39
CA SER A 265 -22.36 2.91 -2.07
C SER A 265 -21.68 1.91 -2.99
N ALA A 266 -21.59 0.65 -2.57
CA ALA A 266 -21.09 -0.46 -3.40
C ALA A 266 -22.00 -0.70 -4.62
N GLY A 267 -23.31 -0.48 -4.48
CA GLY A 267 -24.26 -0.54 -5.58
C GLY A 267 -24.04 0.55 -6.64
N ASP A 268 -23.63 1.78 -6.23
CA ASP A 268 -23.26 2.85 -7.17
C ASP A 268 -22.00 2.49 -7.95
N PHE A 269 -21.03 1.89 -7.30
CA PHE A 269 -19.82 1.40 -7.96
C PHE A 269 -20.15 0.29 -8.96
N ALA A 270 -20.95 -0.69 -8.57
CA ALA A 270 -21.39 -1.78 -9.47
C ALA A 270 -22.08 -1.25 -10.73
N ARG A 271 -22.95 -0.24 -10.59
CA ARG A 271 -23.62 0.42 -11.73
C ARG A 271 -22.63 1.16 -12.64
N ALA A 272 -21.59 1.77 -12.08
CA ALA A 272 -20.55 2.44 -12.87
C ALA A 272 -19.67 1.44 -13.65
N LEU A 273 -19.68 0.16 -13.27
CA LEU A 273 -19.01 -0.92 -13.99
C LEU A 273 -19.87 -1.56 -15.10
N GLU A 274 -21.10 -1.09 -15.30
CA GLU A 274 -21.93 -1.52 -16.43
C GLU A 274 -21.41 -0.88 -17.72
N VAL A 275 -20.82 -1.69 -18.58
CA VAL A 275 -20.47 -1.25 -19.95
C VAL A 275 -21.78 -1.10 -20.73
N ARG A 276 -22.28 0.10 -20.82
CA ARG A 276 -23.40 0.38 -21.74
C ARG A 276 -22.88 0.27 -23.16
N PRO A 277 -23.46 -0.59 -24.00
CA PRO A 277 -23.16 -0.51 -25.42
C PRO A 277 -23.53 0.91 -25.86
N VAL A 278 -22.55 1.66 -26.38
CA VAL A 278 -22.83 2.93 -27.03
C VAL A 278 -23.67 2.61 -28.24
N THR A 279 -25.00 2.60 -28.07
CA THR A 279 -25.92 2.69 -29.20
C THR A 279 -25.73 4.08 -29.78
N ALA A 280 -24.87 4.15 -30.77
CA ALA A 280 -24.76 5.31 -31.64
C ALA A 280 -26.10 5.48 -32.37
N ALA A 281 -26.98 6.26 -31.81
CA ALA A 281 -28.10 6.84 -32.52
C ALA A 281 -28.71 8.00 -31.74
N THR A 282 -28.00 9.12 -31.65
CA THR A 282 -28.72 10.38 -31.65
C THR A 282 -28.63 10.92 -33.06
N THR A 283 -29.55 10.46 -33.89
CA THR A 283 -29.83 11.12 -35.15
C THR A 283 -30.39 12.51 -34.80
N VAL A 284 -29.53 13.53 -34.78
CA VAL A 284 -29.96 14.90 -34.75
C VAL A 284 -30.66 15.14 -36.10
N ILE A 285 -31.97 15.20 -36.09
CA ILE A 285 -32.77 15.67 -37.21
C ILE A 285 -32.46 17.17 -37.31
N VAL A 286 -31.52 17.51 -38.16
CA VAL A 286 -31.29 18.91 -38.59
C VAL A 286 -32.44 19.26 -39.53
N THR A 287 -33.46 19.91 -38.98
CA THR A 287 -34.45 20.62 -39.80
C THR A 287 -33.73 21.74 -40.51
N GLY A 288 -33.86 21.74 -41.82
CA GLY A 288 -33.16 22.63 -42.76
C GLY A 288 -33.32 24.13 -42.44
N GLY A 289 -32.23 24.70 -41.94
CA GLY A 289 -32.05 26.14 -41.80
C GLY A 289 -31.05 26.65 -42.85
N SER A 290 -31.38 27.74 -43.46
CA SER A 290 -30.69 28.43 -44.57
C SER A 290 -29.14 28.40 -44.42
N LYS A 291 -28.43 27.99 -45.48
CA LYS A 291 -26.97 27.93 -45.59
C LYS A 291 -26.25 29.27 -45.29
N ARG A 292 -26.94 30.39 -45.26
CA ARG A 292 -26.37 31.72 -44.92
C ARG A 292 -26.12 31.89 -43.42
N GLY A 293 -26.95 31.32 -42.53
CA GLY A 293 -26.73 31.38 -41.08
C GLY A 293 -25.55 30.55 -40.60
N LEU A 294 -25.25 29.41 -41.26
CA LEU A 294 -24.14 28.53 -40.92
C LEU A 294 -22.77 29.18 -41.20
N LEU A 295 -22.62 29.94 -42.30
CA LEU A 295 -21.37 30.63 -42.62
C LEU A 295 -21.08 31.79 -41.67
N ILE A 296 -22.12 32.53 -41.22
CA ILE A 296 -21.97 33.59 -40.21
C ILE A 296 -21.60 33.00 -38.86
N GLY A 297 -22.23 31.88 -38.44
CA GLY A 297 -21.93 31.19 -37.19
C GLY A 297 -20.48 30.63 -37.15
N LEU A 298 -20.01 30.04 -38.25
CA LEU A 298 -18.64 29.56 -38.39
C LEU A 298 -17.61 30.70 -38.37
N GLY A 299 -17.93 31.83 -39.00
CA GLY A 299 -17.08 33.03 -38.97
C GLY A 299 -16.93 33.62 -37.57
N VAL A 300 -18.01 33.73 -36.81
CA VAL A 300 -17.98 34.23 -35.43
C VAL A 300 -17.25 33.25 -34.51
N ALA A 301 -17.47 31.94 -34.67
CA ALA A 301 -16.75 30.93 -33.90
C ALA A 301 -15.24 30.94 -34.18
N ALA A 302 -14.83 31.11 -35.44
CA ALA A 302 -13.42 31.22 -35.82
C ALA A 302 -12.74 32.46 -35.21
N VAL A 303 -13.43 33.60 -35.21
CA VAL A 303 -12.92 34.85 -34.59
C VAL A 303 -12.80 34.70 -33.06
N LEU A 304 -13.78 34.06 -32.39
CA LEU A 304 -13.72 33.79 -30.95
C LEU A 304 -12.58 32.85 -30.61
N VAL A 305 -12.38 31.79 -31.38
CA VAL A 305 -11.26 30.86 -31.18
C VAL A 305 -9.91 31.54 -31.38
N ALA A 306 -9.79 32.39 -32.43
CA ALA A 306 -8.58 33.17 -32.68
C ALA A 306 -8.32 34.21 -31.56
N ALA A 307 -9.36 34.84 -31.02
CA ALA A 307 -9.23 35.76 -29.89
C ALA A 307 -8.83 35.06 -28.60
N ILE A 308 -9.38 33.85 -28.33
CA ILE A 308 -9.00 33.01 -27.17
C ILE A 308 -7.56 32.52 -27.30
N LEU A 309 -7.16 32.04 -28.49
CA LEU A 309 -5.78 31.59 -28.72
C LEU A 309 -4.78 32.75 -28.65
N GLY A 310 -5.14 33.91 -29.20
CA GLY A 310 -4.34 35.14 -29.10
C GLY A 310 -4.23 35.66 -27.66
N GLY A 311 -5.31 35.62 -26.89
CA GLY A 311 -5.30 35.93 -25.46
C GLY A 311 -4.46 34.99 -24.62
N LEU A 312 -4.54 33.69 -24.91
CA LEU A 312 -3.72 32.65 -24.25
C LEU A 312 -2.23 32.79 -24.59
N ALA A 313 -1.91 33.16 -25.83
CA ALA A 313 -0.53 33.43 -26.25
C ALA A 313 0.02 34.72 -25.60
N ALA A 314 -0.79 35.78 -25.53
CA ALA A 314 -0.40 37.07 -24.93
C ALA A 314 -0.23 36.97 -23.38
N THR A 315 -0.95 36.08 -22.72
CA THR A 315 -0.82 35.85 -21.26
C THR A 315 0.27 34.83 -20.88
N GLY A 316 1.02 34.29 -21.86
CA GLY A 316 2.06 33.28 -21.61
C GLY A 316 1.53 31.93 -21.06
N ARG A 317 0.20 31.74 -21.11
CA ARG A 317 -0.48 30.52 -20.65
C ARG A 317 -0.47 29.37 -21.66
N LEU A 318 0.04 29.58 -22.86
CA LEU A 318 0.57 28.49 -23.67
C LEU A 318 1.89 28.04 -23.02
N GLY A 319 1.74 27.49 -21.84
CA GLY A 319 2.85 26.94 -21.09
C GLY A 319 3.53 25.85 -21.90
N ARG A 320 4.86 25.90 -21.89
CA ARG A 320 5.70 24.77 -22.24
C ARG A 320 5.05 23.52 -21.68
N HIS A 321 4.57 22.63 -22.52
CA HIS A 321 4.42 21.24 -22.17
C HIS A 321 5.83 20.77 -21.76
N GLU A 322 6.10 20.72 -20.47
CA GLU A 322 7.13 19.82 -20.00
C GLU A 322 6.74 18.44 -20.53
N ALA A 323 7.60 17.89 -21.37
CA ALA A 323 7.43 16.54 -21.87
C ALA A 323 7.37 15.64 -20.64
N GLY A 324 6.16 15.23 -20.26
CA GLY A 324 5.97 14.26 -19.19
C GLY A 324 6.76 13.02 -19.57
N TYR A 325 7.70 12.62 -18.73
CA TYR A 325 8.45 11.37 -18.90
C TYR A 325 7.44 10.23 -18.83
N ALA A 326 7.06 9.69 -19.97
CA ALA A 326 6.31 8.44 -20.04
C ALA A 326 7.31 7.32 -19.73
N LEU A 327 7.13 6.64 -18.60
CA LEU A 327 7.85 5.40 -18.30
C LEU A 327 7.37 4.35 -19.33
N ARG A 328 8.17 4.14 -20.36
CA ARG A 328 8.01 3.06 -21.34
C ARG A 328 8.95 1.95 -20.94
N ASP A 329 8.48 0.71 -21.01
CA ASP A 329 9.25 -0.51 -20.81
C ASP A 329 9.81 -0.70 -19.38
N ARG A 330 9.11 -1.51 -18.59
CA ARG A 330 9.59 -1.98 -17.29
C ARG A 330 10.54 -3.15 -17.51
N THR A 331 11.79 -2.99 -17.12
CA THR A 331 12.77 -4.08 -17.12
C THR A 331 13.09 -4.45 -15.69
N GLN A 332 12.97 -5.74 -15.36
CA GLN A 332 13.44 -6.25 -14.07
C GLN A 332 14.97 -6.24 -14.08
N LEU A 333 15.59 -5.49 -13.18
CA LEU A 333 17.03 -5.33 -13.10
C LEU A 333 17.72 -6.28 -12.12
N THR A 334 16.98 -6.88 -11.18
CA THR A 334 17.50 -7.84 -10.20
C THR A 334 16.60 -9.07 -10.13
N PHE A 335 17.21 -10.25 -9.95
CA PHE A 335 16.52 -11.55 -9.92
C PHE A 335 16.71 -12.29 -8.59
N THR A 336 17.29 -11.64 -7.58
CA THR A 336 17.62 -12.27 -6.30
C THR A 336 16.42 -12.47 -5.37
N GLY A 337 15.29 -11.79 -5.61
CA GLY A 337 14.07 -11.87 -4.78
C GLY A 337 14.18 -11.29 -3.37
N SER A 338 15.39 -10.82 -2.97
CA SER A 338 15.69 -10.39 -1.59
C SER A 338 16.28 -8.98 -1.53
N VAL A 339 15.98 -8.11 -2.52
CA VAL A 339 16.46 -6.73 -2.53
C VAL A 339 15.67 -5.89 -1.53
N PHE A 340 16.38 -5.27 -0.59
CA PHE A 340 15.81 -4.42 0.46
C PHE A 340 15.70 -2.95 0.04
N THR A 341 16.75 -2.43 -0.60
CA THR A 341 16.79 -1.06 -1.16
C THR A 341 17.78 -1.03 -2.32
N SER A 342 17.62 -0.05 -3.21
CA SER A 342 18.47 0.11 -4.37
C SER A 342 18.71 1.58 -4.68
N ALA A 343 19.82 1.86 -5.37
CA ALA A 343 20.18 3.17 -5.88
C ALA A 343 20.78 3.03 -7.28
N ILE A 344 20.36 3.89 -8.20
CA ILE A 344 20.91 3.95 -9.55
C ILE A 344 21.95 5.05 -9.64
N SER A 345 23.04 4.82 -10.37
CA SER A 345 24.08 5.82 -10.60
C SER A 345 23.54 7.03 -11.37
N ALA A 346 24.17 8.19 -11.23
CA ALA A 346 23.72 9.44 -11.84
C ALA A 346 23.62 9.40 -13.37
N ASP A 347 24.34 8.50 -14.05
CA ASP A 347 24.26 8.28 -15.51
C ASP A 347 23.31 7.15 -15.91
N GLY A 348 22.63 6.54 -14.94
CA GLY A 348 21.68 5.45 -15.18
C GLY A 348 22.29 4.11 -15.59
N LYS A 349 23.62 3.96 -15.53
CA LYS A 349 24.32 2.77 -16.07
C LYS A 349 24.59 1.70 -15.04
N GLN A 350 24.65 2.04 -13.76
CA GLN A 350 24.92 1.10 -12.68
C GLN A 350 23.83 1.12 -11.63
N LEU A 351 23.49 -0.06 -11.14
CA LEU A 351 22.55 -0.28 -10.06
C LEU A 351 23.30 -0.87 -8.87
N ALA A 352 23.21 -0.21 -7.71
CA ALA A 352 23.61 -0.77 -6.44
C ALA A 352 22.40 -1.16 -5.64
N TYR A 353 22.44 -2.29 -4.94
CA TYR A 353 21.32 -2.74 -4.12
C TYR A 353 21.78 -3.51 -2.90
N LEU A 354 20.96 -3.42 -1.84
CA LEU A 354 21.11 -4.17 -0.61
C LEU A 354 20.28 -5.45 -0.70
N THR A 355 20.94 -6.57 -0.48
CA THR A 355 20.29 -7.88 -0.30
C THR A 355 20.38 -8.31 1.15
N HIS A 356 19.45 -9.17 1.59
CA HIS A 356 19.51 -9.78 2.90
C HIS A 356 19.29 -11.29 2.84
N GLN A 357 19.95 -11.99 3.73
CA GLN A 357 19.76 -13.41 3.97
C GLN A 357 19.55 -13.62 5.45
N CYS A 358 18.43 -14.26 5.82
CA CYS A 358 18.11 -14.56 7.21
C CYS A 358 18.24 -16.06 7.47
N GLY A 359 18.88 -16.43 8.57
CA GLY A 359 19.04 -17.80 9.07
C GLY A 359 18.92 -17.83 10.59
N ASP A 360 19.23 -18.96 11.21
CA ASP A 360 19.11 -19.19 12.67
C ASP A 360 19.94 -18.22 13.52
N GLN A 361 20.98 -17.61 12.95
CA GLN A 361 21.84 -16.64 13.62
C GLN A 361 21.45 -15.16 13.35
N GLY A 362 20.31 -14.90 12.72
CA GLY A 362 19.83 -13.56 12.35
C GLY A 362 19.93 -13.26 10.86
N CYS A 363 19.68 -11.99 10.52
CA CYS A 363 19.76 -11.50 9.14
C CYS A 363 21.10 -10.82 8.86
N PHE A 364 21.70 -11.15 7.72
CA PHE A 364 22.90 -10.51 7.22
C PHE A 364 22.60 -9.78 5.91
N TYR A 365 23.17 -8.59 5.78
CA TYR A 365 22.98 -7.71 4.63
C TYR A 365 24.26 -7.62 3.81
N SER A 366 24.08 -7.57 2.48
CA SER A 366 25.18 -7.41 1.52
C SER A 366 24.86 -6.28 0.56
N VAL A 367 25.87 -5.62 0.03
CA VAL A 367 25.75 -4.61 -1.03
C VAL A 367 26.31 -5.18 -2.32
N ASP A 368 25.48 -5.22 -3.33
CA ASP A 368 25.80 -5.73 -4.65
C ASP A 368 25.70 -4.59 -5.68
N VAL A 369 26.58 -4.57 -6.67
CA VAL A 369 26.58 -3.62 -7.80
C VAL A 369 26.52 -4.38 -9.11
N GLN A 370 25.70 -3.92 -10.05
CA GLN A 370 25.63 -4.46 -11.40
C GLN A 370 25.42 -3.37 -12.45
N ASP A 371 25.80 -3.61 -13.68
CA ASP A 371 25.47 -2.74 -14.80
C ASP A 371 24.00 -2.88 -15.18
N VAL A 372 23.32 -1.77 -15.47
CA VAL A 372 21.92 -1.78 -15.91
C VAL A 372 21.84 -2.49 -17.27
N GLY A 373 21.05 -3.59 -17.30
CA GLY A 373 20.98 -4.48 -18.47
C GLY A 373 22.06 -5.56 -18.52
N GLY A 374 23.00 -5.57 -17.56
CA GLY A 374 24.00 -6.64 -17.41
C GLY A 374 23.48 -7.76 -16.50
N THR A 375 24.08 -8.95 -16.64
CA THR A 375 23.78 -10.12 -15.79
C THR A 375 24.82 -10.36 -14.70
N THR A 376 25.96 -9.69 -14.77
CA THR A 376 27.05 -9.86 -13.82
C THR A 376 26.89 -8.94 -12.64
N THR A 377 26.83 -9.54 -11.45
CA THR A 377 26.76 -8.83 -10.15
C THR A 377 28.10 -8.89 -9.46
N HIS A 378 28.53 -7.77 -8.91
CA HIS A 378 29.74 -7.65 -8.09
C HIS A 378 29.38 -7.29 -6.65
N ARG A 379 29.73 -8.18 -5.71
CA ARG A 379 29.51 -7.93 -4.28
C ARG A 379 30.62 -7.05 -3.71
N ILE A 380 30.25 -5.88 -3.15
CA ILE A 380 31.19 -4.91 -2.63
C ILE A 380 31.19 -4.84 -1.08
N LEU A 381 30.17 -5.39 -0.43
CA LEU A 381 30.09 -5.54 1.03
C LEU A 381 29.32 -6.79 1.39
N GLU A 382 29.75 -7.48 2.47
CA GLU A 382 29.06 -8.65 3.02
C GLU A 382 29.10 -8.63 4.57
N GLY A 383 28.06 -9.20 5.19
CA GLY A 383 28.03 -9.45 6.64
C GLY A 383 27.66 -8.26 7.51
N ALA A 384 26.95 -7.26 6.98
CA ALA A 384 26.33 -6.24 7.82
C ALA A 384 25.12 -6.86 8.56
N THR A 385 24.92 -6.50 9.83
CA THR A 385 23.82 -7.04 10.67
C THR A 385 22.58 -6.14 10.67
N ALA A 386 22.68 -4.93 10.14
CA ALA A 386 21.56 -4.04 9.86
C ALA A 386 21.90 -3.13 8.69
N ALA A 387 20.90 -2.70 7.91
CA ALA A 387 21.08 -1.79 6.79
C ALA A 387 19.82 -0.95 6.58
N TYR A 388 19.97 0.35 6.21
CA TYR A 388 18.83 1.28 6.11
C TYR A 388 18.81 2.17 4.88
N GLY A 389 19.93 2.42 4.23
CA GLY A 389 19.97 3.32 3.08
C GLY A 389 21.23 3.14 2.25
N LEU A 390 21.12 3.50 0.98
CA LEU A 390 22.19 3.39 0.00
C LEU A 390 22.06 4.54 -0.99
N GLU A 391 23.17 5.24 -1.27
CA GLU A 391 23.18 6.34 -2.23
C GLU A 391 24.52 6.42 -2.98
N TRP A 392 24.47 6.62 -4.30
CA TRP A 392 25.66 6.81 -5.13
C TRP A 392 26.27 8.20 -4.97
N SER A 393 27.59 8.27 -4.99
CA SER A 393 28.29 9.54 -5.18
C SER A 393 28.04 10.11 -6.58
N PRO A 394 28.03 11.43 -6.75
CA PRO A 394 27.85 12.07 -8.05
C PRO A 394 28.89 11.65 -9.10
N ASP A 395 30.12 11.33 -8.68
CA ASP A 395 31.22 10.86 -9.52
C ASP A 395 31.18 9.36 -9.81
N ARG A 396 30.20 8.62 -9.24
CA ARG A 396 29.97 7.17 -9.42
C ARG A 396 31.08 6.26 -8.93
N ARG A 397 32.04 6.77 -8.17
CA ARG A 397 33.16 5.98 -7.64
C ARG A 397 32.87 5.35 -6.30
N ASN A 398 31.94 5.96 -5.56
CA ASN A 398 31.65 5.57 -4.19
C ASN A 398 30.15 5.48 -3.93
N LEU A 399 29.80 4.75 -2.87
CA LEU A 399 28.47 4.72 -2.30
C LEU A 399 28.56 5.06 -0.83
N ILE A 400 27.55 5.75 -0.29
CA ILE A 400 27.31 5.82 1.14
C ILE A 400 26.23 4.83 1.51
N VAL A 401 26.40 4.16 2.64
CA VAL A 401 25.44 3.18 3.18
C VAL A 401 25.33 3.36 4.68
N VAL A 402 24.10 3.25 5.20
CA VAL A 402 23.85 3.25 6.65
C VAL A 402 23.67 1.82 7.11
N ILE A 403 24.65 1.32 7.87
CA ILE A 403 24.72 -0.10 8.27
C ILE A 403 25.25 -0.29 9.69
N THR A 404 24.99 -1.48 10.26
CA THR A 404 25.80 -2.02 11.35
C THR A 404 26.79 -3.03 10.78
N TRP A 405 28.07 -2.68 10.80
CA TRP A 405 29.13 -3.57 10.32
C TRP A 405 30.18 -3.79 11.39
N LYS A 406 30.49 -5.08 11.66
CA LYS A 406 31.40 -5.50 12.75
C LYS A 406 31.00 -4.90 14.10
N GLY A 407 29.70 -4.87 14.40
CA GLY A 407 29.15 -4.37 15.66
C GLY A 407 29.11 -2.83 15.80
N ARG A 408 29.53 -2.07 14.79
CA ARG A 408 29.49 -0.60 14.83
C ARG A 408 28.43 -0.07 13.88
N TRP A 409 27.45 0.64 14.43
CA TRP A 409 26.43 1.37 13.68
C TRP A 409 26.98 2.67 13.10
N GLY A 410 26.55 3.03 11.88
CA GLY A 410 26.80 4.34 11.29
C GLY A 410 26.80 4.36 9.79
N VAL A 411 27.24 5.48 9.25
CA VAL A 411 27.41 5.69 7.82
C VAL A 411 28.79 5.27 7.38
N TYR A 412 28.84 4.49 6.33
CA TYR A 412 30.07 3.98 5.73
C TYR A 412 30.17 4.41 4.28
N LEU A 413 31.40 4.70 3.83
CA LEU A 413 31.76 4.87 2.43
C LEU A 413 32.26 3.55 1.89
N LEU A 414 31.68 3.12 0.78
CA LEU A 414 32.07 1.95 0.01
C LEU A 414 32.63 2.40 -1.34
N SER A 415 33.72 1.80 -1.80
CA SER A 415 34.13 1.94 -3.21
C SER A 415 33.23 1.08 -4.09
N ALA A 416 32.79 1.61 -5.24
CA ALA A 416 32.02 0.85 -6.24
C ALA A 416 32.80 -0.37 -6.80
N LEU A 417 34.14 -0.35 -6.68
CA LEU A 417 35.01 -1.44 -7.09
C LEU A 417 35.26 -2.48 -5.98
N GLY A 418 34.64 -2.30 -4.79
CA GLY A 418 34.86 -3.11 -3.61
C GLY A 418 36.04 -2.61 -2.76
N GLY A 419 36.31 -3.36 -1.69
CA GLY A 419 37.35 -3.03 -0.70
C GLY A 419 36.76 -2.83 0.70
N PRO A 420 37.61 -2.52 1.72
CA PRO A 420 37.14 -2.38 3.09
C PRO A 420 36.25 -1.13 3.25
N PRO A 421 35.10 -1.26 3.92
CA PRO A 421 34.21 -0.12 4.20
C PRO A 421 34.92 0.89 5.10
N ARG A 422 34.80 2.18 4.78
CA ARG A 422 35.34 3.26 5.60
C ARG A 422 34.22 3.91 6.42
N TYR A 423 34.35 3.85 7.74
CA TYR A 423 33.41 4.51 8.65
C TYR A 423 33.55 6.05 8.52
N LEU A 424 32.41 6.73 8.38
CA LEU A 424 32.34 8.17 8.28
C LEU A 424 31.76 8.84 9.55
N SER A 425 30.61 8.35 10.02
CA SER A 425 29.86 8.99 11.11
C SER A 425 28.88 8.06 11.78
N SER A 426 28.53 8.35 13.05
CA SER A 426 27.41 7.71 13.76
C SER A 426 26.04 8.33 13.42
N ALA A 427 25.95 9.16 12.38
CA ALA A 427 24.72 9.81 11.96
C ALA A 427 23.65 8.81 11.53
N ALA A 428 22.39 9.21 11.65
CA ALA A 428 21.25 8.39 11.22
C ALA A 428 21.00 8.51 9.70
N SER A 429 21.39 9.61 9.09
CA SER A 429 21.23 9.87 7.65
C SER A 429 22.36 10.71 7.11
N MET A 430 22.74 10.45 5.87
CA MET A 430 23.76 11.19 5.14
C MET A 430 23.36 11.26 3.67
N PHE A 431 23.63 12.41 3.02
CA PHE A 431 23.28 12.69 1.62
C PHE A 431 24.43 13.39 0.92
N TRP A 432 24.58 13.14 -0.38
CA TRP A 432 25.54 13.87 -1.21
C TRP A 432 25.06 15.29 -1.47
N ALA A 433 25.91 16.25 -1.17
CA ALA A 433 25.64 17.69 -1.37
C ALA A 433 26.30 18.28 -2.61
N GLY A 434 26.84 17.43 -3.48
CA GLY A 434 27.59 17.79 -4.68
C GLY A 434 29.11 17.70 -4.49
N GLY A 435 29.82 17.24 -5.51
CA GLY A 435 31.28 16.99 -5.43
C GLY A 435 31.61 16.02 -4.29
N ASP A 436 32.58 16.40 -3.47
CA ASP A 436 33.05 15.62 -2.30
C ASP A 436 32.36 16.02 -0.98
N SER A 437 31.28 16.77 -1.03
CA SER A 437 30.59 17.27 0.16
C SER A 437 29.40 16.38 0.51
N LEU A 438 29.25 16.12 1.81
CA LEU A 438 28.19 15.30 2.40
C LEU A 438 27.40 16.14 3.41
N LEU A 439 26.08 16.00 3.40
CA LEU A 439 25.19 16.52 4.43
C LEU A 439 24.91 15.41 5.44
N VAL A 440 25.28 15.62 6.68
CA VAL A 440 25.19 14.67 7.78
C VAL A 440 24.12 15.11 8.76
N ALA A 441 23.03 14.36 8.87
CA ALA A 441 21.99 14.59 9.85
C ALA A 441 22.30 13.79 11.13
N PRO A 442 22.39 14.42 12.31
CA PRO A 442 22.62 13.72 13.57
C PRO A 442 21.41 12.83 13.90
N GLN A 443 21.65 11.77 14.68
CA GLN A 443 20.59 11.04 15.33
C GLN A 443 19.83 11.99 16.28
N GLN A 444 18.51 11.89 16.33
CA GLN A 444 17.66 12.75 17.16
C GLN A 444 18.18 12.82 18.60
N GLY A 445 18.69 13.96 19.02
CA GLY A 445 19.05 14.24 20.41
C GLY A 445 17.81 14.63 21.19
N SER A 446 17.67 14.14 22.40
CA SER A 446 16.61 14.49 23.32
C SER A 446 16.69 15.97 23.73
N GLY A 447 15.60 16.73 23.57
CA GLY A 447 15.30 17.92 24.34
C GLY A 447 15.66 19.24 23.67
N ASP A 448 16.58 20.02 24.18
CA ASP A 448 16.71 21.46 23.94
C ASP A 448 17.71 21.89 22.86
N SER A 449 18.25 20.97 22.07
CA SER A 449 19.28 21.30 21.07
C SER A 449 18.68 21.69 19.72
N VAL A 450 19.26 22.72 19.11
CA VAL A 450 18.98 23.13 17.74
C VAL A 450 19.37 22.00 16.78
N PHE A 451 18.44 21.56 15.91
CA PHE A 451 18.75 20.56 14.90
C PHE A 451 19.61 21.18 13.79
N GLN A 452 20.83 20.69 13.66
CA GLN A 452 21.80 21.17 12.67
C GLN A 452 22.24 20.02 11.76
N VAL A 453 22.19 20.26 10.46
CA VAL A 453 22.78 19.38 9.44
C VAL A 453 24.21 19.83 9.21
N LYS A 454 25.19 18.95 9.44
CA LYS A 454 26.61 19.26 9.21
C LYS A 454 26.95 19.05 7.73
N VAL A 455 27.71 19.98 7.16
CA VAL A 455 28.33 19.81 5.85
C VAL A 455 29.75 19.31 6.09
N THR A 456 30.01 18.07 5.66
CA THR A 456 31.33 17.44 5.84
C THR A 456 31.97 17.14 4.49
N SER A 457 33.28 17.15 4.43
CA SER A 457 34.01 16.54 3.32
C SER A 457 34.01 15.02 3.44
N ILE A 458 34.34 14.34 2.36
CA ILE A 458 34.42 12.88 2.31
C ILE A 458 35.45 12.29 3.30
N ASP A 459 36.44 13.07 3.73
CA ASP A 459 37.43 12.70 4.76
C ASP A 459 36.87 12.81 6.19
N GLY A 460 35.66 13.35 6.37
CA GLY A 460 34.98 13.53 7.66
C GLY A 460 35.21 14.91 8.29
N THR A 461 35.93 15.82 7.64
CA THR A 461 36.13 17.19 8.14
C THR A 461 34.83 17.99 8.02
N VAL A 462 34.36 18.55 9.13
CA VAL A 462 33.17 19.44 9.13
C VAL A 462 33.58 20.79 8.55
N ARG A 463 32.94 21.18 7.45
CA ARG A 463 33.21 22.46 6.75
C ARG A 463 32.22 23.54 7.13
N ASP A 464 30.95 23.13 7.43
CA ASP A 464 29.88 24.06 7.74
C ASP A 464 28.75 23.36 8.50
N SER A 465 27.78 24.11 9.01
CA SER A 465 26.56 23.56 9.62
C SER A 465 25.33 24.41 9.28
N ILE A 466 24.26 23.75 8.90
CA ILE A 466 23.00 24.37 8.48
C ILE A 466 21.95 24.13 9.57
N ARG A 467 21.38 25.20 10.10
CA ARG A 467 20.26 25.11 11.07
C ARG A 467 18.97 24.81 10.35
N VAL A 468 18.36 23.66 10.65
CA VAL A 468 17.10 23.20 10.03
C VAL A 468 15.91 23.39 10.97
N ALA A 469 16.12 23.29 12.29
CA ALA A 469 15.04 23.49 13.26
C ALA A 469 15.57 24.18 14.53
N GLY A 470 14.72 24.98 15.17
CA GLY A 470 15.01 25.64 16.44
C GLY A 470 14.88 24.73 17.65
N PRO A 471 15.18 25.24 18.86
CA PRO A 471 14.99 24.49 20.10
C PRO A 471 13.54 24.01 20.26
N GLY A 472 13.34 22.80 20.75
CA GLY A 472 12.02 22.21 20.97
C GLY A 472 11.31 21.71 19.70
N LEU A 473 11.94 21.78 18.52
CA LEU A 473 11.43 21.24 17.27
C LEU A 473 12.16 19.94 16.91
N GLY A 474 11.39 18.91 16.56
CA GLY A 474 11.94 17.65 16.04
C GLY A 474 12.08 17.67 14.52
N VAL A 475 12.92 16.82 13.97
CA VAL A 475 12.99 16.54 12.52
C VAL A 475 12.77 15.05 12.32
N ALA A 476 11.66 14.69 11.63
CA ALA A 476 11.30 13.30 11.39
C ALA A 476 11.82 12.73 10.07
N GLY A 477 12.15 13.60 9.11
CA GLY A 477 12.69 13.20 7.81
C GLY A 477 13.49 14.31 7.17
N LEU A 478 14.47 13.93 6.36
CA LEU A 478 15.32 14.86 5.65
C LEU A 478 15.63 14.30 4.27
N SER A 479 15.60 15.15 3.25
CA SER A 479 16.01 14.85 1.89
C SER A 479 16.76 16.04 1.30
N VAL A 480 17.57 15.79 0.29
CA VAL A 480 18.41 16.82 -0.33
C VAL A 480 18.25 16.79 -1.83
N SER A 481 18.12 17.97 -2.44
CA SER A 481 18.02 18.07 -3.90
C SER A 481 19.35 17.63 -4.55
N PRO A 482 19.30 17.12 -5.80
CA PRO A 482 20.50 16.85 -6.57
C PRO A 482 21.41 18.07 -6.60
N GLY A 483 22.68 17.89 -6.24
CA GLY A 483 23.65 18.97 -6.10
C GLY A 483 23.59 19.76 -4.78
N GLY A 484 22.74 19.37 -3.84
CA GLY A 484 22.75 19.87 -2.46
C GLY A 484 22.32 21.33 -2.28
N ARG A 485 21.62 21.92 -3.26
CA ARG A 485 21.18 23.33 -3.18
C ARG A 485 20.04 23.52 -2.18
N TRP A 486 19.14 22.57 -2.11
CA TRP A 486 17.94 22.62 -1.27
C TRP A 486 17.91 21.43 -0.31
N ILE A 487 17.50 21.70 0.91
CA ILE A 487 17.26 20.71 1.95
C ILE A 487 15.77 20.73 2.25
N VAL A 488 15.10 19.59 2.15
CA VAL A 488 13.71 19.41 2.53
C VAL A 488 13.68 18.66 3.85
N ALA A 489 13.03 19.23 4.86
CA ALA A 489 12.90 18.60 6.17
C ALA A 489 11.44 18.52 6.63
N LEU A 490 11.06 17.40 7.22
CA LEU A 490 9.82 17.26 7.96
C LEU A 490 10.06 17.72 9.40
N VAL A 491 9.69 18.96 9.69
CA VAL A 491 9.86 19.57 11.02
C VAL A 491 8.64 19.29 11.87
N LEU A 492 8.81 18.73 13.06
CA LEU A 492 7.75 18.44 14.02
C LEU A 492 7.58 19.60 14.98
N GLN A 493 6.40 20.22 15.00
CA GLN A 493 6.04 21.31 15.92
C GLN A 493 4.70 21.01 16.58
N ALA A 494 4.66 20.95 17.90
CA ALA A 494 3.45 20.70 18.68
C ALA A 494 2.60 19.51 18.18
N GLY A 495 3.26 18.40 17.77
CA GLY A 495 2.60 17.20 17.26
C GLY A 495 2.13 17.29 15.80
N ARG A 496 2.47 18.37 15.10
CA ARG A 496 2.22 18.54 13.66
C ARG A 496 3.51 18.48 12.87
N GLY A 497 3.52 17.75 11.76
CA GLY A 497 4.64 17.73 10.82
C GLY A 497 4.45 18.79 9.74
N LEU A 498 5.46 19.61 9.52
CA LEU A 498 5.49 20.62 8.46
C LEU A 498 6.69 20.34 7.56
N TRP A 499 6.45 20.16 6.26
CA TRP A 499 7.52 20.11 5.28
C TRP A 499 8.04 21.51 5.04
N GLN A 500 9.34 21.71 5.28
CA GLN A 500 10.03 22.97 5.06
C GLN A 500 11.19 22.76 4.10
N VAL A 501 11.40 23.74 3.22
CA VAL A 501 12.51 23.76 2.29
C VAL A 501 13.50 24.82 2.73
N PHE A 502 14.75 24.45 2.88
CA PHE A 502 15.85 25.31 3.32
C PHE A 502 16.88 25.45 2.21
N ASP A 503 17.49 26.63 2.07
CA ASP A 503 18.71 26.80 1.30
C ASP A 503 19.95 26.38 2.13
N ARG A 504 21.13 26.46 1.53
CA ARG A 504 22.39 26.13 2.21
C ARG A 504 22.72 27.07 3.39
N GLN A 505 22.10 28.22 3.46
CA GLN A 505 22.25 29.18 4.56
C GLN A 505 21.25 28.91 5.69
N GLY A 506 20.38 27.90 5.54
CA GLY A 506 19.35 27.57 6.51
C GLY A 506 18.14 28.53 6.45
N LYS A 507 18.03 29.34 5.39
CA LYS A 507 16.88 30.21 5.18
C LYS A 507 15.73 29.37 4.60
N VAL A 508 14.55 29.49 5.20
CA VAL A 508 13.34 28.84 4.70
C VAL A 508 12.93 29.49 3.37
N ALA A 509 12.77 28.72 2.32
CA ALA A 509 12.19 29.20 1.08
C ALA A 509 10.70 29.54 1.30
N ASP A 510 10.23 30.64 0.71
CA ASP A 510 8.86 31.16 0.90
C ASP A 510 7.73 30.22 0.40
N HIS A 511 8.06 29.06 -0.13
CA HIS A 511 7.11 28.04 -0.55
C HIS A 511 7.03 26.92 0.50
N VAL A 512 6.11 27.08 1.46
CA VAL A 512 5.66 26.00 2.31
C VAL A 512 4.88 25.02 1.42
N LEU A 513 5.44 23.83 1.22
CA LEU A 513 4.67 22.72 0.67
C LEU A 513 3.51 22.46 1.63
N ASN A 514 2.27 22.59 1.16
CA ASN A 514 1.04 22.55 1.94
C ASN A 514 1.10 21.51 3.07
N SER A 515 0.78 21.98 4.27
CA SER A 515 0.76 21.21 5.51
C SER A 515 -0.04 19.91 5.35
N CYS A 516 0.64 18.78 5.39
CA CYS A 516 0.00 17.54 5.74
C CYS A 516 -0.29 17.58 7.23
N THR A 517 -1.53 17.85 7.62
CA THR A 517 -1.97 17.69 9.00
C THR A 517 -2.00 16.20 9.30
N CYS A 518 -0.93 15.69 9.90
CA CYS A 518 -0.95 14.37 10.53
C CYS A 518 -1.59 14.54 11.92
N PRO A 519 -2.81 14.06 12.17
CA PRO A 519 -3.34 13.96 13.51
C PRO A 519 -2.77 12.71 14.18
N GLY A 520 -1.66 12.88 14.89
CA GLY A 520 -1.06 11.80 15.66
C GLY A 520 -0.33 12.37 16.86
N ARG A 521 -0.94 12.28 18.06
CA ARG A 521 -0.23 12.45 19.32
C ARG A 521 0.85 11.37 19.40
N ILE A 522 2.09 11.77 19.30
CA ILE A 522 3.20 10.97 19.81
C ILE A 522 3.22 11.24 21.33
N THR A 523 2.67 10.32 22.11
CA THR A 523 2.96 10.24 23.54
C THR A 523 4.25 9.45 23.68
N SER A 524 5.18 10.07 24.41
CA SER A 524 6.48 9.55 24.84
C SER A 524 6.43 8.15 25.43
#